data_7705f1d32e192557532be76f9ab3f600
#
_entry.id   7705f1d32e192557532be76f9ab3f600
#
_cell.length_a   1.000
_cell.length_b   1.000
_cell.length_c   1.000
_cell.angle_alpha   90.00
_cell.angle_beta   90.00
_cell.angle_gamma   90.00
#
_symmetry.space_group_name_H-M   'P 1'
#
loop_
_entity.id
_entity.type
_entity.pdbx_description
1 polymer ?
#
loop_
_entity_poly.entity_id
_entity_poly.type
_entity_poly.pdbx_seq_one_letter_code
_entity_poly.pdbx_strand_id
1 'polypeptide(L)'
;FKALEDTPLSLLTASTTFIGLIITRLIIEGSLGSFEPHSFSYLFFEFSHTFLFFLCSFLLFLPIVQLAGKENLKKSTNVLLFGFLLILTPPIIDKIIFQDQAFWSFYEFDGLIGLVQRYFTLFGDTPSIGITYGVRVEVVLVTLALGFYAFIKQKKLLTALGISLLSYTVLFVLGTFPSWLTLILLAFQKILLAISAPDVAAIFLSPEAILGRELPDLRAVLNIKMSLFYACFTILLSGALLFHFAKEHFIALLKNARIQQLVYHGGLLTLGMALALTFTDTSLSFSSPFTFLAYILLIAAVECAWLASVVVNDIFDVA
;
A
#
# COMPACT_ATOMS: atom_id res chain seq x y z
N PHE A 1 14.36 -21.24 10.21
CA PHE A 1 13.34 -21.02 9.17
C PHE A 1 12.30 -22.15 9.11
N LYS A 2 12.71 -23.44 9.13
CA LYS A 2 11.76 -24.57 9.03
C LYS A 2 10.63 -24.48 10.07
N ALA A 3 10.91 -24.12 11.32
CA ALA A 3 9.89 -23.96 12.35
C ALA A 3 8.89 -22.84 12.01
N LEU A 4 9.35 -21.73 11.41
CA LEU A 4 8.48 -20.63 10.96
C LEU A 4 7.63 -21.02 9.76
N GLU A 5 8.23 -21.70 8.78
CA GLU A 5 7.54 -22.17 7.58
C GLU A 5 6.40 -23.14 7.90
N ASP A 6 6.63 -24.04 8.84
CA ASP A 6 5.71 -25.13 9.21
C ASP A 6 4.71 -24.72 10.33
N THR A 7 4.70 -23.45 10.76
CA THR A 7 3.75 -22.94 11.75
C THR A 7 2.31 -23.10 11.23
N PRO A 8 1.40 -23.73 11.98
CA PRO A 8 0.00 -23.91 11.56
C PRO A 8 -0.80 -22.62 11.78
N LEU A 9 -0.69 -21.67 10.83
CA LEU A 9 -1.51 -20.45 10.86
C LEU A 9 -2.81 -20.65 10.08
N SER A 10 -3.94 -20.36 10.72
CA SER A 10 -5.22 -20.21 10.03
C SER A 10 -5.25 -18.85 9.30
N LEU A 11 -6.12 -18.72 8.31
CA LEU A 11 -6.31 -17.43 7.61
C LEU A 11 -6.71 -16.33 8.60
N LEU A 12 -7.61 -16.64 9.54
CA LEU A 12 -8.05 -15.69 10.57
C LEU A 12 -6.87 -15.24 11.44
N THR A 13 -6.05 -16.19 11.91
CA THR A 13 -4.87 -15.86 12.73
C THR A 13 -3.87 -15.01 11.94
N ALA A 14 -3.60 -15.34 10.68
CA ALA A 14 -2.71 -14.56 9.83
C ALA A 14 -3.22 -13.12 9.63
N SER A 15 -4.51 -12.97 9.32
CA SER A 15 -5.13 -11.65 9.10
C SER A 15 -5.16 -10.81 10.38
N THR A 16 -5.53 -11.40 11.51
CA THR A 16 -5.55 -10.68 12.80
C THR A 16 -4.14 -10.30 13.26
N THR A 17 -3.15 -11.15 13.03
CA THR A 17 -1.74 -10.82 13.32
C THR A 17 -1.25 -9.68 12.45
N PHE A 18 -1.55 -9.71 11.14
CA PHE A 18 -1.17 -8.64 10.21
C PHE A 18 -1.78 -7.29 10.62
N ILE A 19 -3.09 -7.26 10.89
CA ILE A 19 -3.78 -6.05 11.36
C ILE A 19 -3.20 -5.59 12.70
N GLY A 20 -2.98 -6.51 13.64
CA GLY A 20 -2.39 -6.23 14.95
C GLY A 20 -1.01 -5.60 14.86
N LEU A 21 -0.15 -6.05 13.94
CA LEU A 21 1.16 -5.45 13.69
C LEU A 21 1.05 -4.01 13.20
N ILE A 22 0.13 -3.72 12.30
CA ILE A 22 -0.09 -2.36 11.78
C ILE A 22 -0.60 -1.44 12.89
N ILE A 23 -1.58 -1.89 13.68
CA ILE A 23 -2.09 -1.12 14.82
C ILE A 23 -0.97 -0.88 15.84
N THR A 24 -0.18 -1.90 16.16
CA THR A 24 0.96 -1.78 17.08
C THR A 24 1.97 -0.78 16.59
N ARG A 25 2.31 -0.80 15.28
CA ARG A 25 3.19 0.21 14.68
C ARG A 25 2.65 1.63 14.88
N LEU A 26 1.37 1.86 14.57
CA LEU A 26 0.74 3.18 14.72
C LEU A 26 0.72 3.65 16.18
N ILE A 27 0.48 2.73 17.13
CA ILE A 27 0.55 3.05 18.57
C ILE A 27 1.97 3.43 18.98
N ILE A 28 2.97 2.67 18.54
CA ILE A 28 4.40 2.97 18.84
C ILE A 28 4.77 4.32 18.23
N GLU A 29 4.44 4.56 16.96
CA GLU A 29 4.75 5.81 16.25
C GLU A 29 4.06 7.01 16.92
N GLY A 30 2.78 6.90 17.27
CA GLY A 30 2.03 7.94 17.98
C GLY A 30 2.51 8.17 19.43
N SER A 31 2.98 7.11 20.11
CA SER A 31 3.48 7.23 21.50
C SER A 31 4.89 7.78 21.59
N LEU A 32 5.74 7.50 20.59
CA LEU A 32 7.13 7.96 20.56
C LEU A 32 7.30 9.29 19.84
N GLY A 33 6.37 9.63 18.94
CA GLY A 33 6.35 10.89 18.21
C GLY A 33 5.78 12.04 19.06
N SER A 34 6.15 13.26 18.71
CA SER A 34 5.63 14.49 19.34
C SER A 34 4.31 14.93 18.68
N PHE A 35 3.43 13.99 18.33
CA PHE A 35 2.17 14.31 17.65
C PHE A 35 1.10 14.72 18.66
N GLU A 36 0.46 15.86 18.39
CA GLU A 36 -0.73 16.26 19.12
C GLU A 36 -1.90 15.29 18.86
N PRO A 37 -2.82 15.12 19.82
CA PRO A 37 -3.98 14.27 19.62
C PRO A 37 -4.85 14.81 18.48
N HIS A 38 -4.95 14.03 17.41
CA HIS A 38 -5.69 14.39 16.21
C HIS A 38 -7.15 13.96 16.30
N SER A 39 -8.00 14.54 15.46
CA SER A 39 -9.41 14.16 15.34
C SER A 39 -9.54 12.69 14.88
N PHE A 40 -10.68 12.05 15.19
CA PHE A 40 -10.97 10.69 14.73
C PHE A 40 -10.87 10.55 13.20
N SER A 41 -11.29 11.56 12.47
CA SER A 41 -11.16 11.59 10.99
C SER A 41 -9.71 11.48 10.55
N TYR A 42 -8.81 12.19 11.23
CA TYR A 42 -7.37 12.13 10.92
C TYR A 42 -6.79 10.73 11.17
N LEU A 43 -7.08 10.14 12.33
CA LEU A 43 -6.65 8.78 12.66
C LEU A 43 -7.16 7.76 11.64
N PHE A 44 -8.39 7.94 11.17
CA PHE A 44 -8.96 7.07 10.14
C PHE A 44 -8.20 7.16 8.81
N PHE A 45 -7.86 8.37 8.34
CA PHE A 45 -7.11 8.55 7.10
C PHE A 45 -5.69 8.00 7.22
N GLU A 46 -5.04 8.21 8.35
CA GLU A 46 -3.71 7.67 8.60
C GLU A 46 -3.70 6.14 8.69
N PHE A 47 -4.66 5.57 9.43
CA PHE A 47 -4.83 4.12 9.49
C PHE A 47 -5.10 3.52 8.11
N SER A 48 -6.02 4.10 7.34
CA SER A 48 -6.38 3.59 6.01
C SER A 48 -5.19 3.61 5.07
N HIS A 49 -4.42 4.71 5.06
CA HIS A 49 -3.20 4.81 4.26
C HIS A 49 -2.15 3.78 4.69
N THR A 50 -1.83 3.72 5.97
CA THR A 50 -0.83 2.79 6.52
C THR A 50 -1.22 1.34 6.28
N PHE A 51 -2.50 1.00 6.49
CA PHE A 51 -3.01 -0.34 6.24
C PHE A 51 -2.88 -0.74 4.77
N LEU A 52 -3.34 0.10 3.85
CA LEU A 52 -3.27 -0.18 2.42
C LEU A 52 -1.83 -0.22 1.89
N PHE A 53 -0.96 0.66 2.40
CA PHE A 53 0.48 0.64 2.09
C PHE A 53 1.11 -0.70 2.47
N PHE A 54 0.92 -1.16 3.71
CA PHE A 54 1.48 -2.42 4.15
C PHE A 54 0.81 -3.63 3.52
N LEU A 55 -0.48 -3.57 3.23
CA LEU A 55 -1.17 -4.64 2.51
C LEU A 55 -0.64 -4.78 1.07
N CYS A 56 -0.47 -3.66 0.36
CA CYS A 56 0.15 -3.64 -0.96
C CYS A 56 1.60 -4.18 -0.89
N SER A 57 2.38 -3.74 0.10
CA SER A 57 3.74 -4.23 0.34
C SER A 57 3.75 -5.74 0.59
N PHE A 58 2.86 -6.24 1.44
CA PHE A 58 2.73 -7.67 1.73
C PHE A 58 2.44 -8.48 0.46
N LEU A 59 1.49 -8.03 -0.35
CA LEU A 59 1.14 -8.70 -1.61
C LEU A 59 2.28 -8.68 -2.63
N LEU A 60 3.08 -7.60 -2.68
CA LEU A 60 4.28 -7.52 -3.53
C LEU A 60 5.41 -8.44 -3.05
N PHE A 61 5.61 -8.53 -1.74
CA PHE A 61 6.67 -9.37 -1.18
C PHE A 61 6.34 -10.86 -1.19
N LEU A 62 5.08 -11.24 -1.23
CA LEU A 62 4.66 -12.64 -1.21
C LEU A 62 5.28 -13.47 -2.34
N PRO A 63 5.22 -13.06 -3.62
CA PRO A 63 5.90 -13.77 -4.71
C PRO A 63 7.44 -13.73 -4.59
N ILE A 64 8.01 -12.67 -4.02
CA ILE A 64 9.46 -12.57 -3.81
C ILE A 64 9.92 -13.61 -2.78
N VAL A 65 9.21 -13.73 -1.65
CA VAL A 65 9.50 -14.75 -0.62
C VAL A 65 9.32 -16.16 -1.17
N GLN A 66 8.27 -16.37 -1.98
CA GLN A 66 8.05 -17.66 -2.64
C GLN A 66 9.20 -18.00 -3.60
N LEU A 67 9.64 -17.03 -4.41
CA LEU A 67 10.79 -17.21 -5.31
C LEU A 67 12.08 -17.47 -4.52
N ALA A 68 12.28 -16.78 -3.40
CA ALA A 68 13.45 -16.95 -2.53
C ALA A 68 13.49 -18.33 -1.87
N GLY A 69 12.37 -18.80 -1.33
CA GLY A 69 12.25 -20.06 -0.61
C GLY A 69 12.01 -21.27 -1.50
N LYS A 70 11.42 -21.07 -2.68
CA LYS A 70 10.83 -22.14 -3.52
C LYS A 70 9.80 -22.98 -2.77
N GLU A 71 9.09 -22.33 -1.84
CA GLU A 71 8.10 -22.95 -0.98
C GLU A 71 6.68 -22.66 -1.48
N ASN A 72 5.70 -23.37 -0.94
CA ASN A 72 4.30 -23.12 -1.23
C ASN A 72 3.82 -21.79 -0.61
N LEU A 73 2.67 -21.31 -1.08
CA LEU A 73 2.10 -20.02 -0.67
C LEU A 73 1.93 -19.91 0.86
N LYS A 74 1.46 -20.97 1.54
CA LYS A 74 1.24 -20.98 2.99
C LYS A 74 2.54 -20.75 3.76
N LYS A 75 3.61 -21.46 3.41
CA LYS A 75 4.92 -21.31 4.04
C LYS A 75 5.51 -19.93 3.79
N SER A 76 5.38 -19.44 2.56
CA SER A 76 5.84 -18.08 2.18
C SER A 76 5.09 -17.00 2.96
N THR A 77 3.78 -17.16 3.16
CA THR A 77 2.96 -16.27 3.99
C THR A 77 3.44 -16.26 5.44
N ASN A 78 3.75 -17.43 6.01
CA ASN A 78 4.25 -17.53 7.39
C ASN A 78 5.59 -16.79 7.57
N VAL A 79 6.54 -17.01 6.65
CA VAL A 79 7.84 -16.34 6.67
C VAL A 79 7.69 -14.84 6.53
N LEU A 80 6.85 -14.40 5.58
CA LEU A 80 6.60 -12.99 5.33
C LEU A 80 5.93 -12.31 6.53
N LEU A 81 4.91 -12.94 7.14
CA LEU A 81 4.23 -12.40 8.30
C LEU A 81 5.18 -12.21 9.49
N PHE A 82 6.10 -13.16 9.69
CA PHE A 82 7.15 -13.01 10.69
C PHE A 82 8.13 -11.87 10.33
N GLY A 83 8.53 -11.77 9.06
CA GLY A 83 9.36 -10.67 8.57
C GLY A 83 8.72 -9.30 8.76
N PHE A 84 7.40 -9.23 8.72
CA PHE A 84 6.65 -8.00 8.98
C PHE A 84 6.80 -7.44 10.41
N LEU A 85 7.33 -8.19 11.36
CA LEU A 85 7.74 -7.63 12.66
C LEU A 85 8.75 -6.48 12.52
N LEU A 86 9.53 -6.45 11.43
CA LEU A 86 10.51 -5.39 11.18
C LEU A 86 9.87 -4.02 11.01
N ILE A 87 8.58 -3.92 10.61
CA ILE A 87 7.88 -2.64 10.50
C ILE A 87 7.77 -1.87 11.83
N LEU A 88 7.96 -2.56 12.97
CA LEU A 88 7.94 -1.94 14.28
C LEU A 88 9.25 -1.23 14.62
N THR A 89 10.34 -1.49 13.89
CA THR A 89 11.69 -0.98 14.23
C THR A 89 11.89 0.50 13.89
N PRO A 90 11.39 1.07 12.77
CA PRO A 90 11.66 2.45 12.39
C PRO A 90 11.33 3.48 13.48
N PRO A 91 10.11 3.53 14.04
CA PRO A 91 9.79 4.55 15.04
C PRO A 91 10.64 4.43 16.32
N ILE A 92 11.08 3.22 16.66
CA ILE A 92 11.94 2.99 17.82
C ILE A 92 13.35 3.51 17.54
N ILE A 93 13.90 3.20 16.37
CA ILE A 93 15.24 3.66 15.95
C ILE A 93 15.27 5.18 15.85
N ASP A 94 14.25 5.77 15.21
CA ASP A 94 14.17 7.22 15.05
C ASP A 94 14.08 7.92 16.41
N LYS A 95 13.33 7.40 17.37
CA LYS A 95 13.28 7.94 18.73
C LYS A 95 14.63 7.89 19.43
N ILE A 96 15.39 6.80 19.26
CA ILE A 96 16.72 6.66 19.87
C ILE A 96 17.71 7.67 19.27
N ILE A 97 17.65 7.92 17.95
CA ILE A 97 18.61 8.78 17.24
C ILE A 97 18.27 10.26 17.41
N PHE A 98 17.00 10.63 17.33
CA PHE A 98 16.57 12.03 17.20
C PHE A 98 15.81 12.60 18.41
N GLN A 99 15.59 11.85 19.45
CA GLN A 99 15.00 12.15 20.75
C GLN A 99 13.69 12.98 20.75
N ASP A 100 13.64 14.14 20.09
CA ASP A 100 12.50 15.09 20.17
C ASP A 100 11.92 15.53 18.83
N GLN A 101 12.33 14.93 17.70
CA GLN A 101 11.79 15.31 16.40
C GLN A 101 10.63 14.38 15.98
N ALA A 102 9.54 14.99 15.54
CA ALA A 102 8.47 14.26 14.87
C ALA A 102 8.88 13.98 13.42
N PHE A 103 8.93 12.72 13.03
CA PHE A 103 9.23 12.30 11.67
C PHE A 103 7.98 11.82 10.97
N TRP A 104 7.82 12.26 9.74
CA TRP A 104 6.76 11.80 8.86
C TRP A 104 7.36 10.83 7.84
N SER A 105 7.28 9.55 8.12
CA SER A 105 8.06 8.53 7.45
C SER A 105 7.24 7.73 6.44
N PHE A 106 7.03 8.24 5.22
CA PHE A 106 6.52 7.39 4.15
C PHE A 106 7.18 7.62 2.79
N TYR A 107 7.39 8.88 2.35
CA TYR A 107 7.77 9.12 0.97
C TYR A 107 8.87 10.17 0.83
N GLU A 108 9.73 9.89 -0.16
CA GLU A 108 10.69 10.86 -0.68
C GLU A 108 10.17 11.38 -2.02
N PHE A 109 10.19 12.69 -2.20
CA PHE A 109 9.75 13.37 -3.42
C PHE A 109 10.96 13.80 -4.23
N ASP A 110 11.05 13.33 -5.49
CA ASP A 110 12.11 13.74 -6.39
C ASP A 110 11.72 13.58 -7.87
N GLY A 111 12.48 14.20 -8.78
CA GLY A 111 12.40 13.94 -10.21
C GLY A 111 13.22 12.70 -10.60
N LEU A 112 13.15 12.35 -11.90
CA LEU A 112 13.78 11.12 -12.40
C LEU A 112 15.29 11.04 -12.07
N ILE A 113 16.03 12.15 -12.27
CA ILE A 113 17.48 12.18 -12.02
C ILE A 113 17.75 11.98 -10.52
N GLY A 114 17.02 12.69 -9.66
CA GLY A 114 17.14 12.55 -8.21
C GLY A 114 16.78 11.15 -7.73
N LEU A 115 15.74 10.52 -8.29
CA LEU A 115 15.39 9.13 -7.98
C LEU A 115 16.54 8.16 -8.31
N VAL A 116 17.20 8.33 -9.46
CA VAL A 116 18.35 7.50 -9.82
C VAL A 116 19.50 7.69 -8.83
N GLN A 117 19.82 8.93 -8.46
CA GLN A 117 20.85 9.21 -7.46
C GLN A 117 20.51 8.59 -6.09
N ARG A 118 19.26 8.77 -5.62
CA ARG A 118 18.78 8.21 -4.34
C ARG A 118 18.75 6.68 -4.34
N TYR A 119 18.50 6.05 -5.48
CA TYR A 119 18.55 4.60 -5.58
C TYR A 119 19.95 4.05 -5.24
N PHE A 120 21.02 4.68 -5.73
CA PHE A 120 22.38 4.25 -5.47
C PHE A 120 22.96 4.75 -4.13
N THR A 121 22.31 5.69 -3.46
CA THR A 121 22.75 6.27 -2.18
C THR A 121 21.84 5.92 -1.01
N LEU A 122 21.02 4.88 -1.13
CA LEU A 122 20.06 4.44 -0.09
C LEU A 122 19.17 5.60 0.41
N PHE A 123 18.44 6.22 -0.53
CA PHE A 123 17.58 7.41 -0.33
C PHE A 123 18.32 8.73 -0.07
N GLY A 124 19.60 8.85 -0.41
CA GLY A 124 20.36 10.10 -0.31
C GLY A 124 21.28 10.19 0.91
N ASP A 125 22.09 11.23 0.97
CA ASP A 125 23.14 11.38 1.98
C ASP A 125 22.59 11.72 3.37
N THR A 126 21.52 12.53 3.42
CA THR A 126 20.86 12.92 4.68
C THR A 126 19.49 12.29 4.78
N PRO A 127 19.04 11.86 5.97
CA PRO A 127 17.66 11.44 6.16
C PRO A 127 16.74 12.62 5.94
N SER A 128 15.65 12.35 5.24
CA SER A 128 14.58 13.32 5.00
C SER A 128 13.44 13.13 6.01
N ILE A 129 12.50 14.06 6.02
CA ILE A 129 11.25 13.91 6.78
C ILE A 129 10.46 12.69 6.29
N GLY A 130 10.55 12.36 4.99
CA GLY A 130 9.83 11.23 4.38
C GLY A 130 10.50 9.88 4.64
N ILE A 131 11.82 9.76 4.46
CA ILE A 131 12.58 8.53 4.65
C ILE A 131 13.60 8.72 5.77
N THR A 132 13.21 8.34 6.97
CA THR A 132 14.01 8.49 8.20
C THR A 132 15.15 7.48 8.27
N TYR A 133 16.02 7.62 9.27
CA TYR A 133 17.05 6.60 9.56
C TYR A 133 16.45 5.25 9.89
N GLY A 134 15.38 5.21 10.68
CA GLY A 134 14.70 3.98 11.04
C GLY A 134 14.19 3.24 9.81
N VAL A 135 13.58 3.95 8.88
CA VAL A 135 13.12 3.37 7.60
C VAL A 135 14.28 2.84 6.75
N ARG A 136 15.41 3.57 6.68
CA ARG A 136 16.60 3.09 5.95
C ARG A 136 17.17 1.82 6.57
N VAL A 137 17.25 1.75 7.89
CA VAL A 137 17.68 0.53 8.61
C VAL A 137 16.70 -0.62 8.33
N GLU A 138 15.39 -0.38 8.37
CA GLU A 138 14.38 -1.38 8.01
C GLU A 138 14.60 -1.90 6.58
N VAL A 139 14.77 -1.02 5.60
CA VAL A 139 15.04 -1.38 4.20
C VAL A 139 16.27 -2.28 4.09
N VAL A 140 17.36 -1.95 4.75
CA VAL A 140 18.59 -2.76 4.78
C VAL A 140 18.33 -4.12 5.41
N LEU A 141 17.66 -4.15 6.58
CA LEU A 141 17.37 -5.40 7.30
C LEU A 141 16.48 -6.33 6.47
N VAL A 142 15.39 -5.82 5.87
CA VAL A 142 14.50 -6.60 5.01
C VAL A 142 15.25 -7.15 3.80
N THR A 143 16.04 -6.31 3.14
CA THR A 143 16.83 -6.68 1.96
C THR A 143 17.83 -7.80 2.29
N LEU A 144 18.57 -7.65 3.37
CA LEU A 144 19.56 -8.65 3.82
C LEU A 144 18.87 -9.93 4.31
N ALA A 145 17.77 -9.82 5.06
CA ALA A 145 17.04 -10.99 5.57
C ALA A 145 16.48 -11.86 4.43
N LEU A 146 15.90 -11.24 3.39
CA LEU A 146 15.38 -11.98 2.23
C LEU A 146 16.49 -12.59 1.38
N GLY A 147 17.60 -11.88 1.16
CA GLY A 147 18.78 -12.44 0.50
C GLY A 147 19.38 -13.62 1.28
N PHE A 148 19.48 -13.49 2.59
CA PHE A 148 19.97 -14.57 3.46
C PHE A 148 19.01 -15.77 3.47
N TYR A 149 17.70 -15.53 3.52
CA TYR A 149 16.71 -16.59 3.39
C TYR A 149 16.86 -17.33 2.05
N ALA A 150 16.96 -16.60 0.94
CA ALA A 150 17.18 -17.21 -0.39
C ALA A 150 18.50 -18.00 -0.44
N PHE A 151 19.57 -17.48 0.16
CA PHE A 151 20.87 -18.19 0.22
C PHE A 151 20.76 -19.50 1.00
N ILE A 152 20.12 -19.49 2.17
CA ILE A 152 19.95 -20.73 2.96
C ILE A 152 19.12 -21.78 2.21
N LYS A 153 18.05 -21.35 1.53
CA LYS A 153 17.14 -22.26 0.82
C LYS A 153 17.73 -22.79 -0.47
N GLN A 154 18.39 -21.96 -1.26
CA GLN A 154 18.85 -22.33 -2.61
C GLN A 154 20.36 -22.61 -2.71
N LYS A 155 21.16 -22.21 -1.69
CA LYS A 155 22.63 -22.36 -1.67
C LYS A 155 23.34 -21.70 -2.87
N LYS A 156 22.70 -20.68 -3.48
CA LYS A 156 23.21 -19.94 -4.65
C LYS A 156 23.37 -18.47 -4.32
N LEU A 157 24.62 -17.99 -4.30
CA LEU A 157 24.93 -16.60 -3.99
C LEU A 157 24.29 -15.62 -4.99
N LEU A 158 24.32 -15.94 -6.29
CA LEU A 158 23.74 -15.08 -7.32
C LEU A 158 22.22 -14.91 -7.14
N THR A 159 21.52 -15.99 -6.75
CA THR A 159 20.08 -15.89 -6.43
C THR A 159 19.83 -15.03 -5.20
N ALA A 160 20.64 -15.19 -4.16
CA ALA A 160 20.54 -14.37 -2.95
C ALA A 160 20.73 -12.88 -3.25
N LEU A 161 21.75 -12.52 -4.03
CA LEU A 161 22.00 -11.14 -4.47
C LEU A 161 20.85 -10.60 -5.35
N GLY A 162 20.34 -11.42 -6.26
CA GLY A 162 19.19 -11.05 -7.09
C GLY A 162 17.92 -10.79 -6.28
N ILE A 163 17.62 -11.62 -5.27
CA ILE A 163 16.48 -11.42 -4.36
C ILE A 163 16.70 -10.17 -3.49
N SER A 164 17.91 -9.94 -2.97
CA SER A 164 18.23 -8.72 -2.23
C SER A 164 18.00 -7.49 -3.10
N LEU A 165 18.54 -7.46 -4.31
CA LEU A 165 18.37 -6.34 -5.23
C LEU A 165 16.89 -6.10 -5.59
N LEU A 166 16.15 -7.16 -5.88
CA LEU A 166 14.71 -7.06 -6.17
C LEU A 166 13.93 -6.50 -4.96
N SER A 167 14.22 -7.00 -3.76
CA SER A 167 13.60 -6.52 -2.53
C SER A 167 13.89 -5.05 -2.26
N TYR A 168 15.15 -4.64 -2.42
CA TYR A 168 15.55 -3.24 -2.32
C TYR A 168 14.82 -2.37 -3.35
N THR A 169 14.76 -2.81 -4.62
CA THR A 169 14.07 -2.07 -5.67
C THR A 169 12.59 -1.86 -5.36
N VAL A 170 11.90 -2.91 -4.87
CA VAL A 170 10.48 -2.80 -4.47
C VAL A 170 10.31 -1.82 -3.31
N LEU A 171 11.14 -1.90 -2.26
CA LEU A 171 11.07 -0.97 -1.13
C LEU A 171 11.40 0.47 -1.56
N PHE A 172 12.38 0.65 -2.45
CA PHE A 172 12.71 1.96 -3.00
C PHE A 172 11.54 2.55 -3.79
N VAL A 173 10.92 1.77 -4.67
CA VAL A 173 9.74 2.21 -5.43
C VAL A 173 8.59 2.57 -4.49
N LEU A 174 8.32 1.78 -3.45
CA LEU A 174 7.29 2.08 -2.46
C LEU A 174 7.58 3.37 -1.68
N GLY A 175 8.82 3.58 -1.25
CA GLY A 175 9.24 4.79 -0.52
C GLY A 175 9.30 6.05 -1.40
N THR A 176 9.32 5.90 -2.73
CA THR A 176 9.32 7.02 -3.70
C THR A 176 8.08 6.99 -4.61
N PHE A 177 7.04 6.29 -4.20
CA PHE A 177 5.88 5.98 -5.05
C PHE A 177 5.16 7.22 -5.61
N PRO A 178 4.93 8.31 -4.86
CA PRO A 178 4.36 9.54 -5.41
C PRO A 178 5.15 10.10 -6.59
N SER A 179 6.48 10.03 -6.54
CA SER A 179 7.36 10.47 -7.62
C SER A 179 7.15 9.65 -8.89
N TRP A 180 7.07 8.32 -8.78
CA TRP A 180 6.79 7.44 -9.93
C TRP A 180 5.41 7.70 -10.54
N LEU A 181 4.39 7.91 -9.70
CA LEU A 181 3.06 8.28 -10.18
C LEU A 181 3.07 9.63 -10.90
N THR A 182 3.78 10.62 -10.36
CA THR A 182 3.95 11.93 -11.01
C THR A 182 4.60 11.80 -12.38
N LEU A 183 5.67 11.00 -12.49
CA LEU A 183 6.31 10.73 -13.78
C LEU A 183 5.33 10.15 -14.80
N ILE A 184 4.46 9.22 -14.38
CA ILE A 184 3.44 8.63 -15.24
C ILE A 184 2.35 9.64 -15.60
N LEU A 185 1.84 10.39 -14.64
CA LEU A 185 0.75 11.36 -14.86
C LEU A 185 1.17 12.53 -15.75
N LEU A 186 2.42 12.99 -15.63
CA LEU A 186 2.96 14.11 -16.42
C LEU A 186 3.73 13.69 -17.67
N ALA A 187 3.87 12.38 -17.94
CA ALA A 187 4.67 11.87 -19.07
C ALA A 187 4.25 12.43 -20.44
N PHE A 188 2.98 12.79 -20.61
CA PHE A 188 2.45 13.37 -21.86
C PHE A 188 2.41 14.91 -21.86
N GLN A 189 2.69 15.54 -20.71
CA GLN A 189 2.59 17.01 -20.55
C GLN A 189 3.95 17.66 -20.42
N LYS A 190 4.94 16.97 -19.86
CA LYS A 190 6.29 17.47 -19.60
C LYS A 190 7.34 16.45 -20.03
N ILE A 191 8.52 16.94 -20.37
CA ILE A 191 9.70 16.09 -20.56
C ILE A 191 10.03 15.45 -19.18
N LEU A 192 10.16 14.11 -19.14
CA LEU A 192 10.38 13.36 -17.89
C LEU A 192 11.57 13.88 -17.06
N LEU A 193 12.64 14.34 -17.74
CA LEU A 193 13.82 14.91 -17.08
C LEU A 193 13.58 16.30 -16.47
N ALA A 194 12.52 17.00 -16.84
CA ALA A 194 12.17 18.30 -16.30
C ALA A 194 11.20 18.22 -15.09
N ILE A 195 10.72 17.02 -14.77
CA ILE A 195 9.88 16.79 -13.58
C ILE A 195 10.78 16.81 -12.35
N SER A 196 10.33 17.50 -11.30
CA SER A 196 11.08 17.79 -10.08
C SER A 196 10.26 17.53 -8.82
N ALA A 197 10.88 17.56 -7.64
CA ALA A 197 10.19 17.41 -6.36
C ALA A 197 9.01 18.38 -6.15
N PRO A 198 9.09 19.67 -6.54
CA PRO A 198 7.93 20.57 -6.52
C PRO A 198 6.74 20.10 -7.34
N ASP A 199 6.95 19.44 -8.48
CA ASP A 199 5.85 18.90 -9.30
C ASP A 199 5.14 17.76 -8.56
N VAL A 200 5.90 16.90 -7.87
CA VAL A 200 5.34 15.83 -7.02
C VAL A 200 4.52 16.43 -5.88
N ALA A 201 5.08 17.41 -5.19
CA ALA A 201 4.41 18.12 -4.11
C ALA A 201 3.12 18.82 -4.59
N ALA A 202 3.16 19.45 -5.77
CA ALA A 202 2.00 20.11 -6.36
C ALA A 202 0.84 19.13 -6.64
N ILE A 203 1.14 17.88 -7.02
CA ILE A 203 0.10 16.87 -7.24
C ILE A 203 -0.42 16.30 -5.91
N PHE A 204 0.48 15.90 -5.02
CA PHE A 204 0.11 15.10 -3.85
C PHE A 204 -0.17 15.91 -2.59
N LEU A 205 0.38 17.13 -2.44
CA LEU A 205 0.17 17.97 -1.27
C LEU A 205 -0.78 19.14 -1.52
N SER A 206 -1.18 19.42 -2.78
CA SER A 206 -2.13 20.52 -3.02
C SER A 206 -3.50 20.18 -2.43
N PRO A 207 -4.09 21.10 -1.65
CA PRO A 207 -5.44 20.95 -1.15
C PRO A 207 -6.43 20.86 -2.32
N GLU A 208 -7.28 19.86 -2.26
CA GLU A 208 -8.41 19.72 -3.19
C GLU A 208 -9.55 18.98 -2.49
N ALA A 209 -10.78 19.27 -2.91
CA ALA A 209 -11.93 18.53 -2.45
C ALA A 209 -12.04 17.20 -3.21
N ILE A 210 -12.00 16.08 -2.47
CA ILE A 210 -12.20 14.73 -3.03
C ILE A 210 -13.63 14.30 -2.72
N LEU A 211 -14.40 13.98 -3.75
CA LEU A 211 -15.84 13.72 -3.65
C LEU A 211 -16.61 14.84 -2.88
N GLY A 212 -16.22 16.10 -3.12
CA GLY A 212 -16.86 17.26 -2.49
C GLY A 212 -16.45 17.54 -1.04
N ARG A 213 -15.54 16.75 -0.47
CA ARG A 213 -15.05 16.93 0.90
C ARG A 213 -13.66 17.57 0.90
N GLU A 214 -13.55 18.74 1.51
CA GLU A 214 -12.27 19.38 1.81
C GLU A 214 -11.52 18.59 2.90
N LEU A 215 -10.20 18.52 2.76
CA LEU A 215 -9.33 17.81 3.68
C LEU A 215 -8.65 18.78 4.64
N PRO A 216 -8.49 18.43 5.93
CA PRO A 216 -8.12 19.36 6.97
C PRO A 216 -6.68 19.89 6.88
N ASP A 217 -5.75 19.07 6.37
CA ASP A 217 -4.32 19.40 6.32
C ASP A 217 -3.59 18.65 5.21
N LEU A 218 -2.33 19.03 4.95
CA LEU A 218 -1.49 18.45 3.89
C LEU A 218 -1.23 16.95 4.09
N ARG A 219 -1.16 16.48 5.34
CA ARG A 219 -0.92 15.07 5.66
C ARG A 219 -2.16 14.22 5.33
N ALA A 220 -3.35 14.72 5.69
CA ALA A 220 -4.61 14.07 5.31
C ALA A 220 -4.79 14.03 3.79
N VAL A 221 -4.43 15.11 3.09
CA VAL A 221 -4.45 15.18 1.62
C VAL A 221 -3.58 14.08 1.01
N LEU A 222 -2.31 13.98 1.44
CA LEU A 222 -1.40 12.95 0.94
C LEU A 222 -1.91 11.55 1.28
N ASN A 223 -2.32 11.32 2.53
CA ASN A 223 -2.81 10.02 2.98
C ASN A 223 -4.00 9.53 2.17
N ILE A 224 -4.97 10.41 1.88
CA ILE A 224 -6.13 10.03 1.06
C ILE A 224 -5.72 9.76 -0.39
N LYS A 225 -4.97 10.67 -1.01
CA LYS A 225 -4.52 10.50 -2.40
C LYS A 225 -3.75 9.19 -2.60
N MET A 226 -2.86 8.88 -1.67
CA MET A 226 -2.10 7.64 -1.70
C MET A 226 -2.95 6.41 -1.38
N SER A 227 -3.90 6.52 -0.45
CA SER A 227 -4.85 5.43 -0.16
C SER A 227 -5.65 5.01 -1.39
N LEU A 228 -6.08 5.96 -2.22
CA LEU A 228 -6.79 5.67 -3.46
C LEU A 228 -5.93 4.82 -4.42
N PHE A 229 -4.66 5.19 -4.60
CA PHE A 229 -3.76 4.40 -5.43
C PHE A 229 -3.48 3.02 -4.83
N TYR A 230 -3.16 2.94 -3.53
CA TYR A 230 -2.91 1.64 -2.91
C TYR A 230 -4.14 0.74 -2.88
N ALA A 231 -5.35 1.28 -2.75
CA ALA A 231 -6.58 0.51 -2.89
C ALA A 231 -6.70 -0.12 -4.28
N CYS A 232 -6.47 0.67 -5.35
CA CYS A 232 -6.43 0.15 -6.72
C CYS A 232 -5.35 -0.93 -6.89
N PHE A 233 -4.13 -0.65 -6.44
CA PHE A 233 -3.04 -1.62 -6.54
C PHE A 233 -3.31 -2.89 -5.75
N THR A 234 -3.89 -2.79 -4.56
CA THR A 234 -4.27 -3.94 -3.74
C THR A 234 -5.30 -4.82 -4.47
N ILE A 235 -6.31 -4.22 -5.10
CA ILE A 235 -7.31 -4.96 -5.89
C ILE A 235 -6.63 -5.66 -7.08
N LEU A 236 -5.78 -4.94 -7.83
CA LEU A 236 -5.09 -5.50 -8.99
C LEU A 236 -4.11 -6.62 -8.60
N LEU A 237 -3.30 -6.41 -7.56
CA LEU A 237 -2.36 -7.41 -7.05
C LEU A 237 -3.08 -8.63 -6.49
N SER A 238 -4.15 -8.44 -5.72
CA SER A 238 -4.97 -9.55 -5.22
C SER A 238 -5.56 -10.36 -6.35
N GLY A 239 -6.10 -9.71 -7.38
CA GLY A 239 -6.61 -10.36 -8.58
C GLY A 239 -5.52 -11.13 -9.33
N ALA A 240 -4.34 -10.52 -9.53
CA ALA A 240 -3.21 -11.14 -10.21
C ALA A 240 -2.68 -12.37 -9.43
N LEU A 241 -2.54 -12.25 -8.11
CA LEU A 241 -2.11 -13.35 -7.25
C LEU A 241 -3.15 -14.49 -7.23
N LEU A 242 -4.44 -14.15 -7.12
CA LEU A 242 -5.51 -15.13 -7.18
C LEU A 242 -5.53 -15.85 -8.53
N PHE A 243 -5.38 -15.11 -9.64
CA PHE A 243 -5.25 -15.71 -10.97
C PHE A 243 -4.03 -16.63 -11.09
N HIS A 244 -2.90 -16.23 -10.50
CA HIS A 244 -1.67 -17.02 -10.56
C HIS A 244 -1.74 -18.29 -9.70
N PHE A 245 -2.23 -18.19 -8.46
CA PHE A 245 -2.20 -19.27 -7.48
C PHE A 245 -3.47 -20.13 -7.43
N ALA A 246 -4.62 -19.58 -7.84
CA ALA A 246 -5.92 -20.22 -7.74
C ALA A 246 -6.84 -19.82 -8.92
N LYS A 247 -6.37 -20.07 -10.14
CA LYS A 247 -7.02 -19.67 -11.39
C LYS A 247 -8.49 -20.07 -11.47
N GLU A 248 -8.84 -21.26 -11.00
CA GLU A 248 -10.22 -21.76 -11.03
C GLU A 248 -11.13 -20.91 -10.13
N HIS A 249 -10.65 -20.53 -8.95
CA HIS A 249 -11.39 -19.64 -8.03
C HIS A 249 -11.53 -18.23 -8.61
N PHE A 250 -10.49 -17.71 -9.25
CA PHE A 250 -10.56 -16.42 -9.94
C PHE A 250 -11.61 -16.43 -11.06
N ILE A 251 -11.64 -17.48 -11.89
CA ILE A 251 -12.64 -17.63 -12.96
C ILE A 251 -14.04 -17.80 -12.37
N ALA A 252 -14.20 -18.54 -11.27
CA ALA A 252 -15.49 -18.69 -10.60
C ALA A 252 -15.99 -17.33 -10.07
N LEU A 253 -15.13 -16.52 -9.44
CA LEU A 253 -15.49 -15.17 -9.00
C LEU A 253 -15.94 -14.29 -10.17
N LEU A 254 -15.20 -14.31 -11.30
CA LEU A 254 -15.58 -13.54 -12.49
C LEU A 254 -16.92 -14.00 -13.11
N LYS A 255 -17.21 -15.29 -13.07
CA LYS A 255 -18.50 -15.82 -13.55
C LYS A 255 -19.65 -15.41 -12.63
N ASN A 256 -19.41 -15.33 -11.32
CA ASN A 256 -20.41 -14.86 -10.36
C ASN A 256 -20.62 -13.35 -10.41
N ALA A 257 -19.63 -12.57 -10.87
CA ALA A 257 -19.74 -11.15 -11.16
C ALA A 257 -20.60 -10.94 -12.42
N ARG A 258 -21.93 -11.04 -12.26
CA ARG A 258 -22.90 -10.86 -13.37
C ARG A 258 -22.85 -9.41 -13.85
N ILE A 259 -22.37 -9.17 -15.07
CA ILE A 259 -22.22 -7.83 -15.68
C ILE A 259 -23.50 -6.99 -15.56
N GLN A 260 -24.66 -7.62 -15.70
CA GLN A 260 -25.95 -6.91 -15.58
C GLN A 260 -26.16 -6.30 -14.19
N GLN A 261 -25.74 -7.00 -13.13
CA GLN A 261 -25.87 -6.51 -11.76
C GLN A 261 -24.81 -5.44 -11.44
N LEU A 262 -23.62 -5.59 -11.99
CA LEU A 262 -22.56 -4.59 -11.95
C LEU A 262 -23.05 -3.23 -12.51
N VAL A 263 -23.67 -3.26 -13.68
CA VAL A 263 -24.28 -2.07 -14.30
C VAL A 263 -25.44 -1.53 -13.46
N TYR A 264 -26.24 -2.40 -12.87
CA TYR A 264 -27.37 -1.99 -12.03
C TYR A 264 -26.91 -1.30 -10.73
N HIS A 265 -26.00 -1.91 -9.97
CA HIS A 265 -25.51 -1.33 -8.71
C HIS A 265 -24.67 -0.07 -8.96
N GLY A 266 -23.77 -0.09 -9.94
CA GLY A 266 -23.00 1.08 -10.34
C GLY A 266 -23.90 2.23 -10.82
N GLY A 267 -24.97 1.91 -11.58
CA GLY A 267 -25.97 2.87 -12.02
C GLY A 267 -26.77 3.48 -10.87
N LEU A 268 -27.22 2.67 -9.91
CA LEU A 268 -27.92 3.16 -8.71
C LEU A 268 -27.02 4.04 -7.85
N LEU A 269 -25.76 3.67 -7.67
CA LEU A 269 -24.79 4.49 -6.95
C LEU A 269 -24.59 5.84 -7.64
N THR A 270 -24.42 5.82 -8.96
CA THR A 270 -24.26 7.05 -9.78
C THR A 270 -25.46 7.95 -9.66
N LEU A 271 -26.67 7.39 -9.77
CA LEU A 271 -27.92 8.12 -9.61
C LEU A 271 -28.05 8.72 -8.21
N GLY A 272 -27.79 7.92 -7.16
CA GLY A 272 -27.81 8.39 -5.77
C GLY A 272 -26.84 9.54 -5.53
N MET A 273 -25.62 9.44 -6.09
CA MET A 273 -24.62 10.50 -6.01
C MET A 273 -25.07 11.77 -6.77
N ALA A 274 -25.60 11.63 -7.98
CA ALA A 274 -26.13 12.76 -8.76
C ALA A 274 -27.26 13.48 -8.02
N LEU A 275 -28.18 12.74 -7.40
CA LEU A 275 -29.23 13.29 -6.56
C LEU A 275 -28.65 14.01 -5.34
N ALA A 276 -27.71 13.40 -4.61
CA ALA A 276 -27.08 14.03 -3.45
C ALA A 276 -26.42 15.35 -3.82
N LEU A 277 -25.72 15.43 -4.94
CA LEU A 277 -25.10 16.67 -5.43
C LEU A 277 -26.10 17.76 -5.75
N THR A 278 -27.26 17.40 -6.35
CA THR A 278 -28.31 18.37 -6.65
C THR A 278 -28.97 18.93 -5.39
N PHE A 279 -29.08 18.13 -4.32
CA PHE A 279 -29.68 18.56 -3.06
C PHE A 279 -28.73 19.31 -2.12
N THR A 280 -27.41 19.17 -2.31
CA THR A 280 -26.39 19.79 -1.44
C THR A 280 -25.72 21.00 -2.05
N ASP A 281 -26.12 21.43 -3.25
CA ASP A 281 -25.49 22.52 -4.04
C ASP A 281 -23.95 22.37 -4.16
N THR A 282 -23.46 21.12 -4.04
CA THR A 282 -22.03 20.82 -4.18
C THR A 282 -21.72 20.42 -5.62
N SER A 283 -20.65 20.98 -6.17
CA SER A 283 -20.12 20.59 -7.48
C SER A 283 -19.02 19.57 -7.33
N LEU A 284 -19.13 18.43 -8.02
CA LEU A 284 -18.01 17.50 -8.19
C LEU A 284 -17.20 17.89 -9.42
N SER A 285 -15.93 18.18 -9.23
CA SER A 285 -15.01 18.33 -10.33
C SER A 285 -14.39 16.97 -10.67
N PHE A 286 -14.88 16.31 -11.71
CA PHE A 286 -14.23 15.11 -12.28
C PHE A 286 -12.96 15.44 -13.09
N SER A 287 -12.55 16.69 -13.16
CA SER A 287 -11.26 17.08 -13.74
C SER A 287 -10.09 16.62 -12.86
N SER A 288 -10.32 16.39 -11.57
CA SER A 288 -9.32 15.80 -10.70
C SER A 288 -9.21 14.28 -10.91
N PRO A 289 -8.02 13.74 -11.20
CA PRO A 289 -7.83 12.30 -11.30
C PRO A 289 -8.13 11.57 -9.99
N PHE A 290 -7.97 12.22 -8.85
CA PHE A 290 -8.24 11.63 -7.53
C PHE A 290 -9.75 11.49 -7.26
N THR A 291 -10.56 12.49 -7.62
CA THR A 291 -12.03 12.38 -7.53
C THR A 291 -12.56 11.28 -8.45
N PHE A 292 -12.03 11.18 -9.68
CA PHE A 292 -12.38 10.11 -10.60
C PHE A 292 -12.00 8.73 -10.06
N LEU A 293 -10.78 8.60 -9.53
CA LEU A 293 -10.31 7.35 -8.92
C LEU A 293 -11.12 6.96 -7.69
N ALA A 294 -11.45 7.92 -6.82
CA ALA A 294 -12.30 7.70 -5.66
C ALA A 294 -13.69 7.20 -6.06
N TYR A 295 -14.26 7.75 -7.12
CA TYR A 295 -15.54 7.31 -7.65
C TYR A 295 -15.51 5.86 -8.18
N ILE A 296 -14.47 5.51 -8.96
CA ILE A 296 -14.28 4.13 -9.43
C ILE A 296 -14.13 3.15 -8.25
N LEU A 297 -13.34 3.53 -7.24
CA LEU A 297 -13.16 2.70 -6.04
C LEU A 297 -14.45 2.54 -5.23
N LEU A 298 -15.28 3.58 -5.18
CA LEU A 298 -16.59 3.49 -4.53
C LEU A 298 -17.50 2.48 -5.25
N ILE A 299 -17.55 2.51 -6.60
CA ILE A 299 -18.26 1.48 -7.39
C ILE A 299 -17.67 0.09 -7.08
N ALA A 300 -16.33 -0.06 -7.14
CA ALA A 300 -15.69 -1.34 -6.87
C ALA A 300 -15.98 -1.86 -5.45
N ALA A 301 -16.06 -0.98 -4.45
CA ALA A 301 -16.41 -1.35 -3.07
C ALA A 301 -17.86 -1.88 -2.97
N VAL A 302 -18.80 -1.24 -3.64
CA VAL A 302 -20.21 -1.70 -3.70
C VAL A 302 -20.29 -3.07 -4.37
N GLU A 303 -19.59 -3.26 -5.48
CA GLU A 303 -19.57 -4.56 -6.19
C GLU A 303 -18.89 -5.65 -5.36
N CYS A 304 -17.80 -5.36 -4.67
CA CYS A 304 -17.16 -6.31 -3.76
C CYS A 304 -18.09 -6.71 -2.61
N ALA A 305 -18.83 -5.75 -2.03
CA ALA A 305 -19.78 -6.02 -0.96
C ALA A 305 -20.93 -6.92 -1.46
N TRP A 306 -21.44 -6.63 -2.66
CA TRP A 306 -22.46 -7.47 -3.29
C TRP A 306 -21.93 -8.89 -3.58
N LEU A 307 -20.76 -9.03 -4.20
CA LEU A 307 -20.14 -10.34 -4.47
C LEU A 307 -19.92 -11.13 -3.17
N ALA A 308 -19.47 -10.46 -2.10
CA ALA A 308 -19.32 -11.10 -0.80
C ALA A 308 -20.66 -11.65 -0.29
N SER A 309 -21.77 -10.91 -0.45
CA SER A 309 -23.10 -11.37 -0.05
C SER A 309 -23.57 -12.59 -0.88
N VAL A 310 -23.28 -12.61 -2.17
CA VAL A 310 -23.60 -13.75 -3.05
C VAL A 310 -22.83 -15.00 -2.61
N VAL A 311 -21.51 -14.87 -2.38
CA VAL A 311 -20.67 -16.00 -1.94
C VAL A 311 -21.14 -16.54 -0.58
N VAL A 312 -21.49 -15.67 0.35
CA VAL A 312 -22.04 -16.08 1.65
C VAL A 312 -23.35 -16.83 1.48
N ASN A 313 -24.26 -16.31 0.67
CA ASN A 313 -25.55 -16.98 0.38
C ASN A 313 -25.34 -18.36 -0.24
N ASP A 314 -24.47 -18.47 -1.25
CA ASP A 314 -24.16 -19.74 -1.92
C ASP A 314 -23.60 -20.80 -0.94
N ILE A 315 -22.82 -20.37 0.07
CA ILE A 315 -22.28 -21.26 1.11
C ILE A 315 -23.42 -21.79 2.00
N PHE A 316 -24.39 -20.96 2.36
CA PHE A 316 -25.51 -21.37 3.21
C PHE A 316 -26.57 -22.18 2.45
N ASP A 317 -26.73 -21.95 1.14
CA ASP A 317 -27.71 -22.71 0.32
C ASP A 317 -27.25 -24.15 0.03
N VAL A 318 -25.96 -24.47 0.21
CA VAL A 318 -25.38 -25.82 0.01
C VAL A 318 -25.29 -26.61 1.32
N ALA A 319 -25.47 -25.97 2.47
CA ALA A 319 -25.43 -26.60 3.80
C ALA A 319 -26.79 -27.10 4.23
#